data_03026b3957d380ab334ef25ba7bafa8c
#
_entry.id   03026b3957d380ab334ef25ba7bafa8c
#
_cell.length_a   1.000
_cell.length_b   1.000
_cell.length_c   1.000
_cell.angle_alpha   90.00
_cell.angle_beta   90.00
_cell.angle_gamma   90.00
#
_symmetry.space_group_name_H-M   'P 1'
#
loop_
_entity.id
_entity.type
_entity.pdbx_description
1 polymer ?
#
loop_
_entity_poly.entity_id
_entity_poly.type
_entity_poly.pdbx_seq_one_letter_code
_entity_poly.pdbx_strand_id
1 'polypeptide(L)'
;MELKLLQADGKLGAGVAASPEVFEREYNEALIHQIVVAYQANARSGNRAQKDREQVKHTTKKPWRQKGTGRARAGMSSSPLWRGGGRIFPNSPEENFSQKVNKKMYRAGMRSIFSQLAREGRLNIVESFSVDAPKTKLLAEKIGRAHV
;
A
#
# COMPACT_ATOMS: atom_id res chain seq x y z
N MET A 1 -6.73 17.66 -26.07
CA MET A 1 -5.29 17.58 -25.79
C MET A 1 -4.64 16.62 -26.76
N GLU A 2 -3.46 16.95 -27.32
CA GLU A 2 -2.65 16.02 -28.14
C GLU A 2 -1.48 15.50 -27.30
N LEU A 3 -1.31 14.20 -27.30
CA LEU A 3 -0.20 13.52 -26.64
C LEU A 3 0.72 12.95 -27.72
N LYS A 4 2.04 13.17 -27.58
CA LYS A 4 3.01 12.72 -28.58
C LYS A 4 3.35 11.24 -28.39
N LEU A 5 3.34 10.49 -29.48
CA LEU A 5 3.71 9.09 -29.51
C LEU A 5 5.24 8.96 -29.46
N LEU A 6 5.76 8.13 -28.58
CA LEU A 6 7.17 7.78 -28.53
C LEU A 6 7.44 6.62 -29.51
N GLN A 7 8.31 6.83 -30.49
CA GLN A 7 8.72 5.80 -31.45
C GLN A 7 9.77 4.86 -30.87
N ALA A 8 9.97 3.73 -31.53
CA ALA A 8 10.94 2.72 -31.10
C ALA A 8 12.40 3.20 -31.08
N ASP A 9 12.71 4.28 -31.80
CA ASP A 9 14.03 4.94 -31.81
C ASP A 9 14.21 6.02 -30.74
N GLY A 10 13.20 6.21 -29.88
CA GLY A 10 13.21 7.21 -28.82
C GLY A 10 12.77 8.62 -29.27
N LYS A 11 12.42 8.82 -30.55
CA LYS A 11 11.95 10.12 -31.03
C LYS A 11 10.46 10.30 -30.84
N LEU A 12 10.04 11.56 -30.67
CA LEU A 12 8.63 11.92 -30.63
C LEU A 12 8.04 11.90 -32.04
N GLY A 13 7.03 11.07 -32.23
CA GLY A 13 6.29 10.92 -33.49
C GLY A 13 5.00 11.71 -33.52
N ALA A 14 4.02 11.19 -34.28
CA ALA A 14 2.72 11.82 -34.48
C ALA A 14 1.95 12.06 -33.17
N GLY A 15 1.16 13.15 -33.13
CA GLY A 15 0.24 13.42 -32.05
C GLY A 15 -0.96 12.48 -32.05
N VAL A 16 -1.31 11.93 -30.89
CA VAL A 16 -2.52 11.14 -30.71
C VAL A 16 -3.55 12.00 -29.99
N ALA A 17 -4.76 12.10 -30.53
CA ALA A 17 -5.85 12.84 -29.92
C ALA A 17 -6.28 12.13 -28.61
N ALA A 18 -6.14 12.81 -27.49
CA ALA A 18 -6.52 12.29 -26.17
C ALA A 18 -7.83 12.96 -25.69
N SER A 19 -8.70 12.17 -25.07
CA SER A 19 -9.97 12.65 -24.54
C SER A 19 -9.74 13.68 -23.41
N PRO A 20 -10.34 14.89 -23.51
CA PRO A 20 -10.22 15.91 -22.45
C PRO A 20 -10.84 15.46 -21.13
N GLU A 21 -11.83 14.58 -21.16
CA GLU A 21 -12.43 14.02 -19.94
C GLU A 21 -11.45 13.23 -19.07
N VAL A 22 -10.39 12.68 -19.67
CA VAL A 22 -9.39 11.84 -19.00
C VAL A 22 -8.13 12.62 -18.67
N PHE A 23 -7.68 13.51 -19.59
CA PHE A 23 -6.36 14.12 -19.51
C PHE A 23 -6.37 15.63 -19.21
N GLU A 24 -7.54 16.25 -19.07
CA GLU A 24 -7.66 17.70 -18.77
C GLU A 24 -8.42 17.97 -17.46
N ARG A 25 -8.41 17.03 -16.50
CA ARG A 25 -9.04 17.22 -15.18
C ARG A 25 -8.14 18.03 -14.26
N GLU A 26 -8.78 18.80 -13.37
CA GLU A 26 -8.09 19.47 -12.27
C GLU A 26 -7.43 18.46 -11.33
N TYR A 27 -6.31 18.88 -10.75
CA TYR A 27 -5.61 18.10 -9.74
C TYR A 27 -6.36 18.17 -8.40
N ASN A 28 -6.78 17.01 -7.91
CA ASN A 28 -7.47 16.89 -6.61
C ASN A 28 -6.61 16.03 -5.66
N GLU A 29 -5.78 16.72 -4.87
CA GLU A 29 -4.84 16.09 -3.95
C GLU A 29 -5.55 15.23 -2.91
N ALA A 30 -6.63 15.72 -2.28
CA ALA A 30 -7.35 15.01 -1.24
C ALA A 30 -7.91 13.67 -1.73
N LEU A 31 -8.48 13.66 -2.94
CA LEU A 31 -9.01 12.45 -3.57
C LEU A 31 -7.90 11.46 -3.90
N ILE A 32 -6.78 11.94 -4.44
CA ILE A 32 -5.62 11.12 -4.78
C ILE A 32 -5.03 10.52 -3.51
N HIS A 33 -4.83 11.31 -2.47
CA HIS A 33 -4.33 10.85 -1.17
C HIS A 33 -5.19 9.72 -0.61
N GLN A 34 -6.53 9.87 -0.62
CA GLN A 34 -7.44 8.82 -0.15
C GLN A 34 -7.29 7.51 -0.94
N ILE A 35 -7.13 7.59 -2.27
CA ILE A 35 -6.96 6.41 -3.13
C ILE A 35 -5.62 5.73 -2.85
N VAL A 36 -4.54 6.51 -2.70
CA VAL A 36 -3.20 5.98 -2.41
C VAL A 36 -3.17 5.30 -1.05
N VAL A 37 -3.76 5.91 -0.03
CA VAL A 37 -3.85 5.31 1.32
C VAL A 37 -4.63 4.00 1.27
N ALA A 38 -5.77 3.97 0.57
CA ALA A 38 -6.55 2.75 0.40
C ALA A 38 -5.78 1.67 -0.36
N TYR A 39 -5.05 2.03 -1.41
CA TYR A 39 -4.19 1.11 -2.16
C TYR A 39 -3.10 0.49 -1.29
N GLN A 40 -2.39 1.32 -0.50
CA GLN A 40 -1.35 0.86 0.41
C GLN A 40 -1.93 0.00 1.54
N ALA A 41 -3.09 0.35 2.08
CA ALA A 41 -3.76 -0.43 3.11
C ALA A 41 -4.20 -1.81 2.58
N ASN A 42 -4.73 -1.87 1.35
CA ASN A 42 -5.14 -3.14 0.72
C ASN A 42 -3.96 -4.06 0.37
N ALA A 43 -2.79 -3.50 0.11
CA ALA A 43 -1.56 -4.27 -0.12
C ALA A 43 -0.93 -4.80 1.19
N ARG A 44 -1.42 -4.32 2.34
CA ARG A 44 -0.85 -4.66 3.64
C ARG A 44 -1.29 -6.05 4.09
N SER A 45 -0.34 -6.88 4.46
CA SER A 45 -0.58 -8.21 5.03
C SER A 45 -0.55 -8.17 6.55
N GLY A 46 -1.59 -8.73 7.20
CA GLY A 46 -1.68 -8.85 8.65
C GLY A 46 -0.98 -10.10 9.19
N ASN A 47 0.32 -10.27 8.88
CA ASN A 47 1.06 -11.49 9.21
C ASN A 47 1.80 -11.45 10.57
N ARG A 48 1.46 -10.51 11.45
CA ARG A 48 2.05 -10.40 12.79
C ARG A 48 1.09 -10.93 13.85
N ALA A 49 1.62 -11.63 14.83
CA ALA A 49 0.86 -12.14 15.96
C ALA A 49 1.62 -11.91 17.27
N GLN A 50 0.90 -11.58 18.32
CA GLN A 50 1.40 -11.48 19.67
C GLN A 50 0.45 -12.24 20.61
N LYS A 51 1.00 -12.91 21.61
CA LYS A 51 0.19 -13.65 22.57
C LYS A 51 -0.40 -12.71 23.63
N ASP A 52 -1.68 -12.85 23.87
CA ASP A 52 -2.37 -12.26 25.01
C ASP A 52 -2.11 -13.04 26.30
N ARG A 53 -2.71 -12.60 27.42
CA ARG A 53 -2.56 -13.24 28.71
C ARG A 53 -3.10 -14.66 28.80
N GLU A 54 -3.99 -15.06 27.88
CA GLU A 54 -4.59 -16.40 27.83
C GLU A 54 -3.74 -17.36 27.00
N GLN A 55 -3.10 -16.85 25.95
CA GLN A 55 -2.27 -17.62 25.03
C GLN A 55 -0.84 -17.86 25.52
N VAL A 56 -0.38 -17.05 26.49
CA VAL A 56 0.95 -17.24 27.08
C VAL A 56 0.95 -18.49 27.96
N LYS A 57 1.96 -19.36 27.78
CA LYS A 57 2.14 -20.53 28.66
C LYS A 57 2.43 -20.06 30.08
N HIS A 58 1.54 -20.36 31.00
CA HIS A 58 1.65 -19.97 32.41
C HIS A 58 0.96 -20.99 33.31
N THR A 59 1.20 -20.85 34.62
CA THR A 59 0.45 -21.58 35.64
C THR A 59 -0.78 -20.78 36.06
N THR A 60 -1.89 -21.46 36.29
CA THR A 60 -3.13 -20.87 36.86
C THR A 60 -3.05 -20.63 38.33
N LYS A 61 -2.00 -21.16 39.02
CA LYS A 61 -1.79 -20.98 40.46
C LYS A 61 -1.55 -19.52 40.79
N LYS A 62 -2.26 -19.02 41.81
CA LYS A 62 -2.05 -17.69 42.36
C LYS A 62 -0.63 -17.59 42.94
N PRO A 63 0.19 -16.58 42.57
CA PRO A 63 1.60 -16.47 42.98
C PRO A 63 1.81 -16.42 44.50
N TRP A 64 0.92 -15.73 45.22
CA TRP A 64 0.90 -15.64 46.69
C TRP A 64 -0.52 -15.33 47.21
N ARG A 65 -0.71 -15.48 48.50
CA ARG A 65 -1.98 -15.17 49.17
C ARG A 65 -2.36 -13.70 49.06
N GLN A 66 -3.66 -13.39 49.08
CA GLN A 66 -4.24 -12.08 48.81
C GLN A 66 -3.76 -10.97 49.78
N LYS A 67 -3.51 -11.33 51.05
CA LYS A 67 -3.10 -10.41 52.14
C LYS A 67 -1.99 -11.03 52.96
N GLY A 68 -1.27 -10.21 53.77
CA GLY A 68 -0.28 -10.67 54.72
C GLY A 68 1.08 -11.07 54.14
N THR A 69 1.43 -10.61 52.92
CA THR A 69 2.75 -10.86 52.29
C THR A 69 3.59 -9.61 52.14
N GLY A 70 3.06 -8.42 52.43
CA GLY A 70 3.75 -7.14 52.18
C GLY A 70 3.97 -6.81 50.69
N ARG A 71 3.48 -7.67 49.78
CA ARG A 71 3.62 -7.48 48.32
C ARG A 71 2.31 -6.98 47.66
N ALA A 72 2.45 -6.36 46.50
CA ALA A 72 1.28 -6.03 45.70
C ALA A 72 0.46 -7.26 45.36
N ARG A 73 -0.86 -7.10 45.28
CA ARG A 73 -1.78 -8.21 44.97
C ARG A 73 -1.55 -8.71 43.56
N ALA A 74 -1.44 -10.02 43.36
CA ALA A 74 -1.28 -10.65 42.07
C ALA A 74 -2.22 -11.85 41.93
N GLY A 75 -2.92 -11.92 40.79
CA GLY A 75 -3.84 -13.02 40.45
C GLY A 75 -3.17 -14.13 39.67
N MET A 76 -2.41 -13.77 38.63
CA MET A 76 -1.80 -14.73 37.69
C MET A 76 -0.43 -14.23 37.22
N SER A 77 0.46 -15.17 36.93
CA SER A 77 1.79 -14.87 36.38
C SER A 77 1.78 -14.42 34.91
N SER A 78 0.68 -14.63 34.18
CA SER A 78 0.49 -14.16 32.79
C SER A 78 0.09 -12.70 32.70
N SER A 79 -0.02 -11.98 33.83
CA SER A 79 -0.34 -10.55 33.81
C SER A 79 0.64 -9.77 32.95
N PRO A 80 0.18 -8.80 32.13
CA PRO A 80 1.05 -7.99 31.26
C PRO A 80 2.03 -7.10 32.00
N LEU A 81 1.84 -6.90 33.31
CA LEU A 81 2.76 -6.18 34.20
C LEU A 81 4.05 -6.95 34.50
N TRP A 82 4.07 -8.23 34.21
CA TRP A 82 5.19 -9.12 34.55
C TRP A 82 6.02 -9.48 33.32
N ARG A 83 7.31 -9.69 33.55
CA ARG A 83 8.18 -10.24 32.50
C ARG A 83 7.68 -11.65 32.13
N GLY A 84 7.49 -11.85 30.82
CA GLY A 84 6.92 -13.09 30.29
C GLY A 84 5.39 -13.17 30.33
N GLY A 85 4.70 -12.14 30.81
CA GLY A 85 3.24 -12.01 30.68
C GLY A 85 2.78 -11.68 29.26
N GLY A 86 1.47 -11.79 29.03
CA GLY A 86 0.85 -11.49 27.74
C GLY A 86 0.82 -9.99 27.43
N ARG A 87 0.58 -9.65 26.18
CA ARG A 87 0.33 -8.26 25.75
C ARG A 87 -1.09 -7.84 26.12
N ILE A 88 -1.30 -6.56 26.46
CA ILE A 88 -2.64 -6.03 26.78
C ILE A 88 -3.47 -5.92 25.49
N PHE A 89 -2.89 -5.34 24.45
CA PHE A 89 -3.47 -5.22 23.11
C PHE A 89 -2.55 -5.93 22.11
N PRO A 90 -2.67 -7.25 21.97
CA PRO A 90 -1.82 -8.01 21.06
C PRO A 90 -2.22 -7.73 19.60
N ASN A 91 -1.22 -7.68 18.72
CA ASN A 91 -1.51 -7.72 17.28
C ASN A 91 -2.04 -9.12 16.93
N SER A 92 -3.10 -9.14 16.11
CA SER A 92 -3.67 -10.38 15.57
C SER A 92 -3.34 -10.53 14.08
N PRO A 93 -3.08 -11.76 13.59
CA PRO A 93 -2.96 -12.03 12.17
C PRO A 93 -4.29 -11.90 11.40
N GLU A 94 -5.40 -11.84 12.13
CA GLU A 94 -6.75 -11.66 11.57
C GLU A 94 -7.12 -10.18 11.38
N GLU A 95 -6.21 -9.25 11.69
CA GLU A 95 -6.43 -7.82 11.53
C GLU A 95 -6.67 -7.46 10.06
N ASN A 96 -7.83 -6.88 9.78
CA ASN A 96 -8.23 -6.52 8.43
C ASN A 96 -7.88 -5.06 8.12
N PHE A 97 -6.95 -4.85 7.18
CA PHE A 97 -6.54 -3.54 6.67
C PHE A 97 -7.29 -3.11 5.42
N SER A 98 -8.22 -3.92 4.93
CA SER A 98 -8.95 -3.67 3.68
C SER A 98 -9.77 -2.38 3.76
N GLN A 99 -9.58 -1.51 2.78
CA GLN A 99 -10.33 -0.26 2.61
C GLN A 99 -11.05 -0.25 1.27
N LYS A 100 -12.35 0.01 1.32
CA LYS A 100 -13.18 0.11 0.13
C LYS A 100 -13.18 1.56 -0.40
N VAL A 101 -12.89 1.73 -1.70
CA VAL A 101 -13.05 2.98 -2.43
C VAL A 101 -14.20 2.84 -3.42
N ASN A 102 -15.06 3.85 -3.53
CA ASN A 102 -16.14 3.86 -4.49
C ASN A 102 -15.58 3.90 -5.93
N LYS A 103 -16.17 3.11 -6.84
CA LYS A 103 -15.71 3.02 -8.25
C LYS A 103 -15.65 4.38 -8.95
N LYS A 104 -16.64 5.28 -8.70
CA LYS A 104 -16.65 6.63 -9.27
C LYS A 104 -15.50 7.49 -8.74
N MET A 105 -15.20 7.42 -7.43
CA MET A 105 -14.08 8.13 -6.81
C MET A 105 -12.73 7.63 -7.37
N TYR A 106 -12.55 6.32 -7.45
CA TYR A 106 -11.35 5.73 -8.03
C TYR A 106 -11.11 6.20 -9.46
N ARG A 107 -12.14 6.13 -10.33
CA ARG A 107 -12.04 6.60 -11.71
C ARG A 107 -11.73 8.09 -11.81
N ALA A 108 -12.37 8.92 -10.97
CA ALA A 108 -12.09 10.37 -10.94
C ALA A 108 -10.65 10.66 -10.51
N GLY A 109 -10.14 9.96 -9.48
CA GLY A 109 -8.76 10.10 -9.04
C GLY A 109 -7.74 9.65 -10.09
N MET A 110 -7.99 8.53 -10.78
CA MET A 110 -7.13 8.08 -11.88
C MET A 110 -7.09 9.10 -13.02
N ARG A 111 -8.23 9.70 -13.39
CA ARG A 111 -8.27 10.78 -14.39
C ARG A 111 -7.46 12.00 -13.94
N SER A 112 -7.56 12.39 -12.67
CA SER A 112 -6.78 13.49 -12.09
C SER A 112 -5.28 13.19 -12.13
N ILE A 113 -4.86 11.96 -11.80
CA ILE A 113 -3.46 11.52 -11.86
C ILE A 113 -2.93 11.59 -13.30
N PHE A 114 -3.64 10.98 -14.28
CA PHE A 114 -3.23 11.00 -15.67
C PHE A 114 -3.15 12.42 -16.23
N SER A 115 -4.09 13.29 -15.88
CA SER A 115 -4.07 14.69 -16.27
C SER A 115 -2.84 15.42 -15.75
N GLN A 116 -2.44 15.14 -14.50
CA GLN A 116 -1.26 15.74 -13.91
C GLN A 116 0.03 15.22 -14.55
N LEU A 117 0.15 13.92 -14.75
CA LEU A 117 1.31 13.30 -15.42
C LEU A 117 1.48 13.83 -16.85
N ALA A 118 0.37 14.05 -17.58
CA ALA A 118 0.40 14.63 -18.92
C ALA A 118 0.88 16.09 -18.89
N ARG A 119 0.41 16.90 -17.92
CA ARG A 119 0.86 18.31 -17.75
C ARG A 119 2.35 18.42 -17.41
N GLU A 120 2.85 17.49 -16.61
CA GLU A 120 4.26 17.44 -16.21
C GLU A 120 5.18 16.81 -17.27
N GLY A 121 4.63 16.30 -18.39
CA GLY A 121 5.41 15.61 -19.40
C GLY A 121 5.98 14.26 -18.97
N ARG A 122 5.43 13.67 -17.92
CA ARG A 122 5.85 12.38 -17.35
C ARG A 122 5.09 11.17 -17.90
N LEU A 123 4.17 11.40 -18.83
CA LEU A 123 3.37 10.38 -19.47
C LEU A 123 3.90 10.12 -20.89
N ASN A 124 4.49 8.96 -21.10
CA ASN A 124 4.96 8.51 -22.41
C ASN A 124 3.94 7.56 -23.03
N ILE A 125 3.58 7.80 -24.29
CA ILE A 125 2.67 6.94 -25.05
C ILE A 125 3.47 6.18 -26.09
N VAL A 126 3.30 4.87 -26.12
CA VAL A 126 3.93 3.98 -27.09
C VAL A 126 2.85 3.17 -27.82
N GLU A 127 3.04 2.89 -29.10
CA GLU A 127 2.10 2.12 -29.90
C GLU A 127 2.04 0.66 -29.44
N SER A 128 3.20 0.07 -29.21
CA SER A 128 3.30 -1.29 -28.67
C SER A 128 4.56 -1.45 -27.82
N PHE A 129 4.42 -2.20 -26.74
CA PHE A 129 5.53 -2.54 -25.86
C PHE A 129 5.57 -4.06 -25.69
N SER A 130 6.22 -4.73 -26.67
CA SER A 130 6.41 -6.19 -26.66
C SER A 130 7.90 -6.54 -26.63
N VAL A 131 8.26 -7.63 -26.01
CA VAL A 131 9.62 -8.18 -25.97
C VAL A 131 9.55 -9.59 -26.55
N ASP A 132 10.39 -9.88 -27.54
CA ASP A 132 10.35 -11.15 -28.29
C ASP A 132 10.78 -12.36 -27.45
N ALA A 133 11.57 -12.14 -26.41
CA ALA A 133 12.00 -13.17 -25.47
C ALA A 133 12.04 -12.64 -24.03
N PRO A 134 11.85 -13.48 -23.00
CA PRO A 134 11.88 -13.07 -21.60
C PRO A 134 13.32 -12.82 -21.11
N LYS A 135 14.01 -11.86 -21.74
CA LYS A 135 15.37 -11.43 -21.40
C LYS A 135 15.36 -10.00 -20.87
N THR A 136 15.88 -9.79 -19.68
CA THR A 136 15.98 -8.49 -19.01
C THR A 136 16.80 -7.47 -19.83
N LYS A 137 17.84 -7.91 -20.55
CA LYS A 137 18.66 -7.05 -21.42
C LYS A 137 17.82 -6.37 -22.51
N LEU A 138 16.96 -7.14 -23.20
CA LEU A 138 16.08 -6.59 -24.25
C LEU A 138 15.07 -5.60 -23.69
N LEU A 139 14.57 -5.86 -22.48
CA LEU A 139 13.67 -4.95 -21.80
C LEU A 139 14.39 -3.66 -21.38
N ALA A 140 15.59 -3.76 -20.82
CA ALA A 140 16.40 -2.61 -20.40
C ALA A 140 16.75 -1.70 -21.59
N GLU A 141 17.10 -2.27 -22.75
CA GLU A 141 17.36 -1.51 -23.98
C GLU A 141 16.12 -0.75 -24.47
N LYS A 142 14.92 -1.35 -24.38
CA LYS A 142 13.66 -0.67 -24.73
C LYS A 142 13.30 0.45 -23.74
N ILE A 143 13.45 0.22 -22.45
CA ILE A 143 13.20 1.22 -21.39
C ILE A 143 14.21 2.37 -21.52
N GLY A 144 15.49 2.08 -21.75
CA GLY A 144 16.53 3.09 -21.90
C GLY A 144 16.28 4.05 -23.07
N ARG A 145 15.68 3.58 -24.16
CA ARG A 145 15.29 4.43 -25.31
C ARG A 145 14.13 5.37 -24.98
N ALA A 146 13.28 5.02 -24.04
CA ALA A 146 12.16 5.85 -23.61
C ALA A 146 12.54 7.01 -22.66
N HIS A 147 13.77 7.01 -22.17
CA HIS A 147 14.28 8.02 -21.22
C HIS A 147 15.37 8.95 -21.79
N VAL A 148 15.58 8.93 -23.10
CA VAL A 148 16.55 9.83 -23.78
C VAL A 148 15.88 11.10 -24.27
#